data_319c3e4d30aaa681059788f86dbd4f35
#
_entry.id   319c3e4d30aaa681059788f86dbd4f35
#
_cell.length_a   1.000
_cell.length_b   1.000
_cell.length_c   1.000
_cell.angle_alpha   90.00
_cell.angle_beta   90.00
_cell.angle_gamma   90.00
#
_symmetry.space_group_name_H-M   'P 1'
#
loop_
_entity.id
_entity.type
_entity.pdbx_description
1 polymer ?
#
loop_
_entity_poly.entity_id
_entity_poly.type
_entity_poly.pdbx_seq_one_letter_code
_entity_poly.pdbx_strand_id
1 'polypeptide(L)'
;MWGDDMLTAKEVAEYFLSKDPERKIFNSNIVFYNGRKSYEGNIKLNKYLFLAQVVHLAKYECKLFNDSFLAYDNGPVIESIMNSYKKLAGNNGNLNAKQKDFLDKIYLSLENASYEELIEITHEDPEWQNLSDKTINAPIMELEKNINEYKKRYKGLIEALKI
;
A
#
# COMPACT_ATOMS: atom_id res chain seq x y z
N MET A 1 6.96 18.77 8.87
CA MET A 1 5.57 18.51 8.56
C MET A 1 5.45 17.96 7.14
N TRP A 2 4.45 17.15 6.90
CA TRP A 2 4.31 16.46 5.61
C TRP A 2 3.34 17.14 4.63
N GLY A 3 2.65 18.23 5.06
CA GLY A 3 1.60 18.85 4.26
C GLY A 3 2.05 19.32 2.86
N ASP A 4 3.14 20.05 2.79
CA ASP A 4 3.67 20.54 1.52
C ASP A 4 4.49 19.49 0.77
N ASP A 5 4.81 18.38 1.43
CA ASP A 5 5.60 17.28 0.87
C ASP A 5 4.74 16.07 0.53
N MET A 6 3.40 16.25 0.45
CA MET A 6 2.50 15.16 0.13
C MET A 6 2.79 14.62 -1.27
N LEU A 7 2.93 13.29 -1.33
CA LEU A 7 3.20 12.59 -2.58
C LEU A 7 1.88 12.19 -3.25
N THR A 8 1.98 11.69 -4.48
CA THR A 8 0.87 10.97 -5.12
C THR A 8 1.12 9.47 -4.95
N ALA A 9 0.07 8.69 -5.03
CA ALA A 9 0.20 7.23 -5.00
C ALA A 9 1.09 6.75 -6.15
N LYS A 10 1.02 7.39 -7.31
CA LYS A 10 1.86 7.06 -8.46
C LYS A 10 3.34 7.27 -8.15
N GLU A 11 3.70 8.39 -7.51
CA GLU A 11 5.08 8.64 -7.12
C GLU A 11 5.60 7.58 -6.16
N VAL A 12 4.78 7.18 -5.18
CA VAL A 12 5.14 6.12 -4.23
C VAL A 12 5.27 4.78 -4.94
N ALA A 13 4.32 4.43 -5.80
CA ALA A 13 4.34 3.20 -6.57
C ALA A 13 5.60 3.12 -7.44
N GLU A 14 5.92 4.19 -8.15
CA GLU A 14 7.10 4.24 -9.01
C GLU A 14 8.39 4.17 -8.20
N TYR A 15 8.40 4.71 -6.99
CA TYR A 15 9.56 4.54 -6.11
C TYR A 15 9.75 3.08 -5.70
N PHE A 16 8.68 2.40 -5.28
CA PHE A 16 8.76 0.97 -4.96
C PHE A 16 9.24 0.16 -6.17
N LEU A 17 8.71 0.46 -7.36
CA LEU A 17 9.14 -0.21 -8.58
C LEU A 17 10.63 0.03 -8.88
N SER A 18 11.15 1.20 -8.56
CA SER A 18 12.57 1.52 -8.77
C SER A 18 13.49 0.65 -7.92
N LYS A 19 12.99 0.09 -6.82
CA LYS A 19 13.74 -0.81 -5.94
C LYS A 19 13.72 -2.26 -6.43
N ASP A 20 12.93 -2.54 -7.44
CA ASP A 20 12.76 -3.88 -8.01
C ASP A 20 12.92 -3.83 -9.54
N PRO A 21 14.11 -3.42 -10.04
CA PRO A 21 14.31 -3.19 -11.47
C PRO A 21 14.12 -4.46 -12.32
N GLU A 22 14.35 -5.63 -11.73
CA GLU A 22 14.18 -6.91 -12.41
C GLU A 22 12.75 -7.46 -12.29
N ARG A 23 11.86 -6.74 -11.64
CA ARG A 23 10.46 -7.14 -11.45
C ARG A 23 10.30 -8.53 -10.84
N LYS A 24 11.06 -8.79 -9.79
CA LYS A 24 10.96 -10.06 -9.05
C LYS A 24 9.78 -10.06 -8.09
N ILE A 25 9.52 -8.92 -7.46
CA ILE A 25 8.40 -8.72 -6.54
C ILE A 25 7.17 -8.26 -7.32
N PHE A 26 7.34 -7.17 -8.08
CA PHE A 26 6.25 -6.56 -8.86
C PHE A 26 6.26 -7.14 -10.28
N ASN A 27 6.02 -8.44 -10.37
CA ASN A 27 6.09 -9.21 -11.59
C ASN A 27 4.75 -9.23 -12.34
N SER A 28 4.73 -9.91 -13.47
CA SER A 28 3.52 -10.08 -14.29
C SER A 28 3.04 -11.54 -14.29
N ASN A 29 3.39 -12.29 -13.24
CA ASN A 29 2.88 -13.65 -13.07
C ASN A 29 1.38 -13.59 -12.81
N ILE A 30 0.64 -14.46 -13.47
CA ILE A 30 -0.81 -14.52 -13.30
C ILE A 30 -1.11 -15.46 -12.14
N VAL A 31 -1.89 -14.97 -11.18
CA VAL A 31 -2.35 -15.74 -10.03
C VAL A 31 -3.86 -15.67 -9.93
N PHE A 32 -4.42 -16.64 -9.21
CA PHE A 32 -5.84 -16.67 -8.91
C PHE A 32 -6.00 -16.63 -7.40
N TYR A 33 -6.85 -15.73 -6.92
CA TYR A 33 -7.18 -15.66 -5.51
C TYR A 33 -8.66 -15.34 -5.37
N ASN A 34 -9.35 -16.17 -4.62
CA ASN A 34 -10.79 -16.01 -4.39
C ASN A 34 -11.57 -15.89 -5.71
N GLY A 35 -11.20 -16.72 -6.70
CA GLY A 35 -11.85 -16.75 -8.00
C GLY A 35 -11.49 -15.60 -8.94
N ARG A 36 -10.59 -14.70 -8.55
CA ARG A 36 -10.17 -13.56 -9.36
C ARG A 36 -8.76 -13.78 -9.90
N LYS A 37 -8.60 -13.45 -11.17
CA LYS A 37 -7.33 -13.51 -11.88
C LYS A 37 -6.66 -12.13 -11.81
N SER A 38 -5.38 -12.09 -11.45
CA SER A 38 -4.61 -10.85 -11.35
C SER A 38 -3.13 -11.10 -11.61
N TYR A 39 -2.37 -10.04 -11.87
CA TYR A 39 -0.92 -10.11 -11.79
C TYR A 39 -0.52 -10.12 -10.32
N GLU A 40 0.36 -11.04 -9.95
CA GLU A 40 0.88 -11.15 -8.59
C GLU A 40 1.47 -9.81 -8.12
N GLY A 41 2.29 -9.19 -8.96
CA GLY A 41 2.93 -7.93 -8.63
C GLY A 41 1.96 -6.77 -8.44
N ASN A 42 0.84 -6.78 -9.16
CA ASN A 42 -0.19 -5.76 -9.00
C ASN A 42 -0.87 -5.87 -7.63
N ILE A 43 -1.16 -7.09 -7.19
CA ILE A 43 -1.67 -7.33 -5.84
C ILE A 43 -0.67 -6.79 -4.82
N LYS A 44 0.60 -7.17 -4.94
CA LYS A 44 1.64 -6.75 -4.00
C LYS A 44 1.80 -5.24 -3.96
N LEU A 45 1.86 -4.60 -5.11
CA LEU A 45 2.06 -3.15 -5.18
C LEU A 45 0.94 -2.40 -4.46
N ASN A 46 -0.32 -2.79 -4.68
CA ASN A 46 -1.43 -2.16 -4.00
C ASN A 46 -1.39 -2.35 -2.49
N LYS A 47 -0.94 -3.52 -2.03
CA LYS A 47 -0.81 -3.79 -0.58
C LYS A 47 0.37 -3.04 0.03
N TYR A 48 1.47 -2.89 -0.69
CA TYR A 48 2.59 -2.03 -0.26
C TYR A 48 2.13 -0.58 -0.09
N LEU A 49 1.37 -0.07 -1.06
CA LEU A 49 0.83 1.28 -0.99
C LEU A 49 -0.10 1.45 0.22
N PHE A 50 -0.94 0.46 0.47
CA PHE A 50 -1.85 0.50 1.60
C PHE A 50 -1.10 0.53 2.93
N LEU A 51 -0.13 -0.37 3.10
CA LEU A 51 0.65 -0.43 4.33
C LEU A 51 1.50 0.83 4.53
N ALA A 52 2.08 1.37 3.47
CA ALA A 52 2.78 2.66 3.55
C ALA A 52 1.85 3.76 4.06
N GLN A 53 0.62 3.83 3.54
CA GLN A 53 -0.34 4.85 3.95
C GLN A 53 -0.77 4.72 5.40
N VAL A 54 -1.15 3.51 5.85
CA VAL A 54 -1.63 3.34 7.22
C VAL A 54 -0.52 3.46 8.26
N VAL A 55 0.70 3.02 7.95
CA VAL A 55 1.85 3.22 8.84
C VAL A 55 2.19 4.71 8.93
N HIS A 56 2.11 5.44 7.82
CA HIS A 56 2.33 6.88 7.81
C HIS A 56 1.28 7.60 8.67
N LEU A 57 0.01 7.21 8.55
CA LEU A 57 -1.05 7.74 9.40
C LEU A 57 -0.78 7.44 10.88
N ALA A 58 -0.34 6.22 11.18
CA ALA A 58 -0.02 5.82 12.55
C ALA A 58 1.11 6.65 13.14
N LYS A 59 2.14 6.92 12.37
CA LYS A 59 3.34 7.62 12.86
C LYS A 59 3.18 9.14 12.87
N TYR A 60 2.68 9.70 11.76
CA TYR A 60 2.69 11.15 11.53
C TYR A 60 1.31 11.79 11.62
N GLU A 61 0.26 11.00 11.77
CA GLU A 61 -1.14 11.46 11.88
C GLU A 61 -1.61 12.26 10.65
N CYS A 62 -0.97 12.03 9.52
CA CYS A 62 -1.36 12.62 8.24
C CYS A 62 -1.08 11.65 7.11
N LYS A 63 -1.74 11.87 5.98
CA LYS A 63 -1.60 11.01 4.80
C LYS A 63 -0.25 11.18 4.13
N LEU A 64 0.28 10.09 3.59
CA LEU A 64 1.45 10.11 2.72
C LEU A 64 1.08 10.61 1.32
N PHE A 65 -0.08 10.23 0.84
CA PHE A 65 -0.65 10.66 -0.43
C PHE A 65 -2.17 10.77 -0.31
N ASN A 66 -2.79 11.54 -1.20
CA ASN A 66 -4.22 11.85 -1.08
C ASN A 66 -5.14 10.89 -1.85
N ASP A 67 -4.58 10.03 -2.69
CA ASP A 67 -5.36 9.05 -3.45
C ASP A 67 -6.15 8.14 -2.52
N SER A 68 -7.36 7.76 -2.94
CA SER A 68 -8.26 6.93 -2.14
C SER A 68 -8.08 5.45 -2.43
N PHE A 69 -8.23 4.64 -1.39
CA PHE A 69 -8.33 3.18 -1.53
C PHE A 69 -9.80 2.79 -1.62
N LEU A 70 -10.09 1.81 -2.46
CA LEU A 70 -11.39 1.16 -2.54
C LEU A 70 -11.33 -0.20 -1.87
N ALA A 71 -12.39 -0.56 -1.17
CA ALA A 71 -12.45 -1.83 -0.44
C ALA A 71 -12.93 -2.96 -1.35
N TYR A 72 -12.02 -3.52 -2.15
CA TYR A 72 -12.30 -4.69 -2.97
C TYR A 72 -12.31 -5.98 -2.15
N ASP A 73 -12.86 -7.06 -2.72
CA ASP A 73 -12.95 -8.37 -2.05
C ASP A 73 -11.59 -8.86 -1.56
N ASN A 74 -10.56 -8.67 -2.36
CA ASN A 74 -9.21 -9.14 -2.04
C ASN A 74 -8.38 -8.05 -1.34
N GLY A 75 -9.05 -7.07 -0.77
CA GLY A 75 -8.42 -6.04 0.03
C GLY A 75 -8.40 -4.67 -0.62
N PRO A 76 -7.78 -3.69 0.06
CA PRO A 76 -7.71 -2.31 -0.44
C PRO A 76 -6.90 -2.19 -1.73
N VAL A 77 -7.43 -1.42 -2.69
CA VAL A 77 -6.69 -1.08 -3.91
C VAL A 77 -6.89 0.39 -4.27
N ILE A 78 -5.90 0.96 -4.92
CA ILE A 78 -6.02 2.25 -5.61
C ILE A 78 -6.32 1.92 -7.08
N GLU A 79 -7.52 2.25 -7.52
CA GLU A 79 -8.02 1.82 -8.83
C GLU A 79 -7.13 2.28 -9.98
N SER A 80 -6.66 3.53 -9.95
CA SER A 80 -5.77 4.06 -10.99
C SER A 80 -4.46 3.28 -11.09
N ILE A 81 -3.91 2.86 -9.95
CA ILE A 81 -2.68 2.05 -9.93
C ILE A 81 -2.97 0.64 -10.45
N MET A 82 -4.04 0.04 -9.97
CA MET A 82 -4.43 -1.31 -10.40
C MET A 82 -4.61 -1.38 -11.91
N ASN A 83 -5.30 -0.40 -12.48
CA ASN A 83 -5.62 -0.37 -13.91
C ASN A 83 -4.42 -0.01 -14.81
N SER A 84 -3.45 0.73 -14.29
CA SER A 84 -2.27 1.16 -15.05
C SER A 84 -1.02 0.34 -14.76
N TYR A 85 -1.12 -0.72 -13.98
CA TYR A 85 0.02 -1.46 -13.47
C TYR A 85 1.07 -1.80 -14.55
N LYS A 86 0.65 -2.29 -15.70
CA LYS A 86 1.57 -2.68 -16.78
C LYS A 86 2.31 -1.50 -17.40
N LYS A 87 1.82 -0.29 -17.20
CA LYS A 87 2.41 0.94 -17.77
C LYS A 87 3.30 1.66 -16.78
N LEU A 88 3.31 1.26 -15.51
CA LEU A 88 4.11 1.92 -14.50
C LEU A 88 5.59 1.54 -14.63
N ALA A 89 6.45 2.52 -14.46
CA ALA A 89 7.91 2.33 -14.51
C ALA A 89 8.55 2.82 -13.21
N GLY A 90 9.69 2.24 -12.86
CA GLY A 90 10.42 2.67 -11.67
C GLY A 90 10.97 4.09 -11.83
N ASN A 91 10.79 4.90 -10.81
CA ASN A 91 11.27 6.27 -10.77
C ASN A 91 11.44 6.72 -9.32
N ASN A 92 12.60 7.29 -8.98
CA ASN A 92 12.85 7.78 -7.63
C ASN A 92 13.03 9.32 -7.60
N GLY A 93 12.62 10.02 -8.68
CA GLY A 93 13.06 11.39 -8.99
C GLY A 93 12.73 12.46 -7.97
N ASN A 94 11.49 12.56 -7.51
CA ASN A 94 11.03 13.74 -6.77
C ASN A 94 10.91 13.55 -5.26
N LEU A 95 11.36 12.42 -4.72
CA LEU A 95 11.26 12.16 -3.29
C LEU A 95 12.48 12.74 -2.56
N ASN A 96 12.22 13.34 -1.39
CA ASN A 96 13.31 13.78 -0.53
C ASN A 96 13.89 12.61 0.29
N ALA A 97 14.99 12.87 0.99
CA ALA A 97 15.70 11.83 1.75
C ALA A 97 14.82 11.19 2.83
N LYS A 98 13.99 11.97 3.51
CA LYS A 98 13.11 11.48 4.57
C LYS A 98 12.01 10.58 4.01
N GLN A 99 11.44 10.95 2.88
CA GLN A 99 10.43 10.13 2.20
C GLN A 99 11.02 8.81 1.72
N LYS A 100 12.20 8.85 1.13
CA LYS A 100 12.91 7.65 0.68
C LYS A 100 13.22 6.73 1.85
N ASP A 101 13.72 7.27 2.95
CA ASP A 101 14.02 6.47 4.14
C ASP A 101 12.78 5.75 4.67
N PHE A 102 11.66 6.46 4.77
CA PHE A 102 10.40 5.86 5.21
C PHE A 102 9.98 4.72 4.29
N LEU A 103 9.96 4.96 2.98
CA LEU A 103 9.53 3.97 2.00
C LEU A 103 10.49 2.78 1.91
N ASP A 104 11.81 3.02 2.07
CA ASP A 104 12.79 1.96 2.13
C ASP A 104 12.53 1.01 3.30
N LYS A 105 12.16 1.56 4.45
CA LYS A 105 11.82 0.76 5.63
C LYS A 105 10.55 -0.06 5.42
N ILE A 106 9.54 0.53 4.81
CA ILE A 106 8.31 -0.20 4.46
C ILE A 106 8.65 -1.34 3.49
N TYR A 107 9.39 -1.04 2.42
CA TYR A 107 9.79 -2.05 1.44
C TYR A 107 10.53 -3.21 2.08
N LEU A 108 11.50 -2.91 2.93
CA LEU A 108 12.30 -3.91 3.62
C LEU A 108 11.43 -4.83 4.48
N SER A 109 10.41 -4.29 5.13
CA SER A 109 9.51 -5.07 5.99
C SER A 109 8.61 -6.02 5.21
N LEU A 110 8.40 -5.77 3.92
CA LEU A 110 7.42 -6.50 3.11
C LEU A 110 8.04 -7.37 2.01
N GLU A 111 9.32 -7.20 1.70
CA GLU A 111 9.92 -7.80 0.51
C GLU A 111 9.87 -9.32 0.47
N ASN A 112 9.75 -9.97 1.62
CA ASN A 112 9.67 -11.43 1.71
C ASN A 112 8.24 -11.96 1.89
N ALA A 113 7.24 -11.08 1.94
CA ALA A 113 5.86 -11.49 2.11
C ALA A 113 5.27 -11.98 0.78
N SER A 114 4.52 -13.07 0.84
CA SER A 114 3.77 -13.56 -0.32
C SER A 114 2.54 -12.67 -0.58
N TYR A 115 1.98 -12.76 -1.79
CA TYR A 115 0.76 -11.99 -2.07
C TYR A 115 -0.40 -12.45 -1.19
N GLU A 116 -0.46 -13.74 -0.84
CA GLU A 116 -1.49 -14.26 0.05
C GLU A 116 -1.36 -13.67 1.46
N GLU A 117 -0.13 -13.62 1.98
CA GLU A 117 0.13 -13.01 3.29
C GLU A 117 -0.27 -11.53 3.30
N LEU A 118 0.05 -10.81 2.24
CA LEU A 118 -0.30 -9.39 2.13
C LEU A 118 -1.81 -9.18 2.07
N ILE A 119 -2.53 -10.03 1.34
CA ILE A 119 -3.99 -9.98 1.31
C ILE A 119 -4.55 -10.22 2.72
N GLU A 120 -4.06 -11.24 3.42
CA GLU A 120 -4.51 -11.57 4.78
C GLU A 120 -4.26 -10.43 5.75
N ILE A 121 -3.07 -9.81 5.69
CA ILE A 121 -2.75 -8.67 6.57
C ILE A 121 -3.74 -7.52 6.34
N THR A 122 -4.03 -7.21 5.09
CA THR A 122 -4.93 -6.09 4.80
C THR A 122 -6.40 -6.42 5.08
N HIS A 123 -6.78 -7.70 5.08
CA HIS A 123 -8.13 -8.13 5.50
C HIS A 123 -8.38 -7.94 6.99
N GLU A 124 -7.34 -7.76 7.79
CA GLU A 124 -7.46 -7.45 9.22
C GLU A 124 -7.67 -5.95 9.47
N ASP A 125 -7.59 -5.13 8.42
CA ASP A 125 -7.75 -3.69 8.55
C ASP A 125 -9.15 -3.34 9.05
N PRO A 126 -9.28 -2.47 10.08
CA PRO A 126 -10.59 -2.15 10.65
C PRO A 126 -11.53 -1.45 9.67
N GLU A 127 -11.02 -0.59 8.82
CA GLU A 127 -11.85 0.10 7.83
C GLU A 127 -12.34 -0.85 6.75
N TRP A 128 -11.45 -1.72 6.26
CA TRP A 128 -11.82 -2.73 5.27
C TRP A 128 -12.89 -3.67 5.83
N GLN A 129 -12.75 -4.10 7.08
CA GLN A 129 -13.72 -4.98 7.74
C GLN A 129 -15.08 -4.30 7.90
N ASN A 130 -15.10 -3.03 8.26
CA ASN A 130 -16.35 -2.27 8.38
C ASN A 130 -17.09 -2.14 7.05
N LEU A 131 -16.36 -2.23 5.94
CA LEU A 131 -16.91 -2.15 4.59
C LEU A 131 -17.04 -3.51 3.92
N SER A 132 -17.09 -4.59 4.69
CA SER A 132 -16.96 -5.95 4.17
C SER A 132 -18.07 -6.46 3.27
N ASP A 133 -19.17 -5.73 3.12
CA ASP A 133 -20.28 -6.11 2.24
C ASP A 133 -20.15 -5.39 0.89
N LYS A 134 -19.09 -5.69 0.14
CA LYS A 134 -18.63 -4.84 -0.95
C LYS A 134 -18.49 -5.57 -2.28
N THR A 135 -19.55 -6.17 -2.71
CA THR A 135 -19.46 -7.07 -3.85
C THR A 135 -19.61 -6.41 -5.22
N ILE A 136 -20.28 -5.26 -5.33
CA ILE A 136 -20.57 -4.68 -6.65
C ILE A 136 -19.86 -3.35 -6.87
N ASN A 137 -19.94 -2.43 -5.93
CA ASN A 137 -19.29 -1.13 -6.02
C ASN A 137 -18.39 -0.98 -4.80
N ALA A 138 -17.13 -1.31 -4.96
CA ALA A 138 -16.16 -1.21 -3.87
C ALA A 138 -16.18 0.20 -3.27
N PRO A 139 -16.56 0.34 -1.98
CA PRO A 139 -16.68 1.66 -1.38
C PRO A 139 -15.31 2.29 -1.10
N ILE A 140 -15.30 3.62 -1.07
CA ILE A 140 -14.11 4.39 -0.70
C ILE A 140 -13.83 4.18 0.80
N MET A 141 -12.59 3.87 1.12
CA MET A 141 -12.14 3.70 2.51
C MET A 141 -11.78 5.06 3.12
N GLU A 142 -12.20 5.26 4.36
CA GLU A 142 -11.89 6.47 5.12
C GLU A 142 -10.90 6.13 6.22
N LEU A 143 -9.62 6.07 5.85
CA LEU A 143 -8.55 5.56 6.73
C LEU A 143 -8.32 6.46 7.94
N GLU A 144 -8.46 7.76 7.79
CA GLU A 144 -8.19 8.71 8.87
C GLU A 144 -9.07 8.52 10.10
N LYS A 145 -10.23 7.91 9.94
CA LYS A 145 -11.10 7.57 11.08
C LYS A 145 -10.45 6.58 12.04
N ASN A 146 -9.45 5.84 11.58
CA ASN A 146 -8.87 4.72 12.31
C ASN A 146 -7.44 5.00 12.79
N ILE A 147 -7.01 6.25 12.85
CA ILE A 147 -5.64 6.62 13.24
C ILE A 147 -5.27 6.02 14.60
N ASN A 148 -6.14 6.09 15.58
CA ASN A 148 -5.84 5.55 16.91
C ASN A 148 -5.67 4.03 16.88
N GLU A 149 -6.47 3.35 16.08
CA GLU A 149 -6.33 1.90 15.90
C GLU A 149 -5.03 1.57 15.17
N TYR A 150 -4.68 2.34 14.16
CA TYR A 150 -3.41 2.16 13.44
C TYR A 150 -2.20 2.40 14.34
N LYS A 151 -2.27 3.37 15.24
CA LYS A 151 -1.19 3.61 16.21
C LYS A 151 -0.95 2.38 17.09
N LYS A 152 -2.01 1.72 17.53
CA LYS A 152 -1.88 0.50 18.33
C LYS A 152 -1.35 -0.66 17.49
N ARG A 153 -1.94 -0.86 16.30
CA ARG A 153 -1.63 -1.98 15.42
C ARG A 153 -0.19 -1.95 14.93
N TYR A 154 0.33 -0.78 14.57
CA TYR A 154 1.64 -0.64 13.94
C TYR A 154 2.74 -0.14 14.86
N LYS A 155 2.46 0.01 16.16
CA LYS A 155 3.45 0.47 17.14
C LYS A 155 4.72 -0.38 17.11
N GLY A 156 4.55 -1.70 17.18
CA GLY A 156 5.70 -2.61 17.18
C GLY A 156 6.52 -2.53 15.89
N LEU A 157 5.83 -2.44 14.74
CA LEU A 157 6.50 -2.32 13.45
C LEU A 157 7.27 -1.00 13.35
N ILE A 158 6.66 0.09 13.76
CA ILE A 158 7.29 1.42 13.75
C ILE A 158 8.55 1.41 14.61
N GLU A 159 8.49 0.82 15.81
CA GLU A 159 9.64 0.70 16.68
C GLU A 159 10.73 -0.19 16.08
N ALA A 160 10.34 -1.34 15.52
CA ALA A 160 11.29 -2.28 14.91
C ALA A 160 12.00 -1.68 13.71
N LEU A 161 11.32 -0.90 12.90
CA LEU A 161 11.86 -0.25 11.71
C LEU A 161 12.57 1.08 12.03
N LYS A 162 12.49 1.55 13.26
CA LYS A 162 13.06 2.84 13.69
C LYS A 162 12.53 4.01 12.86
N ILE A 163 11.24 3.98 12.60
CA ILE A 163 10.55 5.07 11.92
C ILE A 163 10.33 6.23 12.90
#